data_de672812b5f9df3a1e80a84cc329294b
#
_entry.id   de672812b5f9df3a1e80a84cc329294b
#
_cell.length_a   1.000
_cell.length_b   1.000
_cell.length_c   1.000
_cell.angle_alpha   90.00
_cell.angle_beta   90.00
_cell.angle_gamma   90.00
#
_symmetry.space_group_name_H-M   'P 1'
#
loop_
_entity.id
_entity.type
_entity.pdbx_description
1 polymer ?
#
loop_
_entity_poly.entity_id
_entity_poly.type
_entity_poly.pdbx_seq_one_letter_code
_entity_poly.pdbx_strand_id
1 'polypeptide(L)'
;MTLADEGLAGLLVRGERARLRESSRAIQTIFTGDDSPYWRLDYAQRQHAHVRFAAAEHAGAVLLRWARQGGDDRPLDRIRLLDTVKLAAFLGIASRSETLQKARATLTPWLTTYPRVIELLDAWEYLKTPRGLGTESAPDVADALLVLDALQQEQGEDQIVRVFSRHLFRDSKRIEALVRHIDLLTAEQFGSHARQQEEVFGTLGLVKEPQPFLMAGTGHLTLESSQGCPVAKPFIGVSGRHVVAYAGTPAWVLSIENLTTFHQASQHLDADAGLILY
;
A
#
# COMPACT_ATOMS: atom_id res chain seq x y z
N MET A 1 13.20 23.43 5.31
CA MET A 1 13.83 22.80 6.47
C MET A 1 15.24 23.36 6.58
N THR A 2 15.65 23.86 7.74
CA THR A 2 17.00 24.41 7.90
C THR A 2 18.00 23.27 8.11
N LEU A 3 19.30 23.53 7.88
CA LEU A 3 20.35 22.53 8.15
C LEU A 3 20.35 22.07 9.62
N ALA A 4 19.96 22.96 10.54
CA ALA A 4 19.79 22.60 11.94
C ALA A 4 18.64 21.62 12.14
N ASP A 5 17.49 21.83 11.49
CA ASP A 5 16.35 20.92 11.57
C ASP A 5 16.68 19.55 10.96
N GLU A 6 17.43 19.50 9.86
CA GLU A 6 17.90 18.25 9.25
C GLU A 6 18.85 17.49 10.19
N GLY A 7 19.77 18.19 10.81
CA GLY A 7 20.68 17.61 11.80
C GLY A 7 19.94 17.04 13.02
N LEU A 8 18.96 17.78 13.54
CA LEU A 8 18.12 17.35 14.66
C LEU A 8 17.21 16.18 14.28
N ALA A 9 16.61 16.19 13.08
CA ALA A 9 15.82 15.09 12.58
C ALA A 9 16.66 13.80 12.41
N GLY A 10 17.88 13.93 11.88
CA GLY A 10 18.82 12.81 11.80
C GLY A 10 19.23 12.26 13.17
N LEU A 11 19.34 13.14 14.19
CA LEU A 11 19.61 12.74 15.56
C LEU A 11 18.42 11.99 16.18
N LEU A 12 17.19 12.44 15.90
CA LEU A 12 15.95 11.79 16.33
C LEU A 12 15.87 10.35 15.77
N VAL A 13 16.04 10.18 14.46
CA VAL A 13 16.00 8.85 13.81
C VAL A 13 17.04 7.89 14.41
N ARG A 14 18.26 8.38 14.68
CA ARG A 14 19.30 7.56 15.33
C ARG A 14 18.93 7.20 16.76
N GLY A 15 18.32 8.13 17.49
CA GLY A 15 17.85 7.91 18.86
C GLY A 15 16.76 6.83 18.93
N GLU A 16 15.79 6.89 18.05
CA GLU A 16 14.72 5.90 17.94
C GLU A 16 15.27 4.50 17.60
N ARG A 17 16.21 4.41 16.66
CA ARG A 17 16.90 3.14 16.32
C ARG A 17 17.73 2.58 17.47
N ALA A 18 18.41 3.43 18.23
CA ALA A 18 19.22 2.99 19.37
C ALA A 18 18.35 2.46 20.51
N ARG A 19 17.19 3.09 20.74
CA ARG A 19 16.22 2.65 21.75
C ARG A 19 15.72 1.24 21.46
N LEU A 20 15.46 0.90 20.19
CA LEU A 20 15.06 -0.45 19.79
C LEU A 20 16.13 -1.51 20.01
N ARG A 21 17.39 -1.12 19.95
CA ARG A 21 18.53 -2.02 20.17
C ARG A 21 18.95 -2.08 21.64
N GLU A 22 18.15 -1.48 22.54
CA GLU A 22 18.48 -1.32 23.97
C GLU A 22 19.91 -0.79 24.19
N SER A 23 20.36 0.06 23.26
CA SER A 23 21.71 0.58 23.27
C SER A 23 21.87 1.64 24.37
N SER A 24 22.74 1.40 25.31
CA SER A 24 23.12 2.39 26.33
C SER A 24 24.06 3.49 25.81
N ARG A 25 24.52 3.40 24.54
CA ARG A 25 25.39 4.42 23.94
C ARG A 25 24.70 5.77 23.81
N ALA A 26 25.37 6.84 24.24
CA ALA A 26 24.89 8.18 24.02
C ALA A 26 24.78 8.49 22.51
N ILE A 27 23.60 8.89 22.07
CA ILE A 27 23.35 9.29 20.69
C ILE A 27 23.76 10.75 20.54
N GLN A 28 24.74 11.01 19.70
CA GLN A 28 25.33 12.34 19.52
C GLN A 28 25.72 12.58 18.07
N THR A 29 25.72 13.87 17.68
CA THR A 29 26.33 14.36 16.46
C THR A 29 27.57 15.17 16.85
N ILE A 30 28.71 14.86 16.26
CA ILE A 30 29.99 15.52 16.47
C ILE A 30 30.27 16.38 15.25
N PHE A 31 30.69 17.62 15.48
CA PHE A 31 30.97 18.63 14.43
C PHE A 31 32.49 18.87 14.23
N THR A 32 33.34 18.09 14.87
CA THR A 32 34.80 18.26 14.87
C THR A 32 35.52 17.70 13.62
N GLY A 33 34.82 17.37 12.55
CA GLY A 33 35.44 16.91 11.29
C GLY A 33 35.35 17.97 10.19
N ASP A 34 36.41 18.12 9.40
CA ASP A 34 36.49 19.11 8.30
C ASP A 34 35.39 18.85 7.23
N ASP A 35 34.89 17.62 7.14
CA ASP A 35 33.83 17.24 6.19
C ASP A 35 32.41 17.55 6.69
N SER A 36 32.27 18.04 7.94
CA SER A 36 30.93 18.36 8.47
C SER A 36 30.29 19.53 7.70
N PRO A 37 29.02 19.38 7.23
CA PRO A 37 28.27 20.47 6.62
C PRO A 37 28.20 21.73 7.47
N TYR A 38 28.33 21.59 8.79
CA TYR A 38 28.38 22.71 9.74
C TYR A 38 29.50 23.68 9.44
N TRP A 39 30.68 23.22 9.02
CA TRP A 39 31.82 24.08 8.71
C TRP A 39 31.74 24.78 7.35
N ARG A 40 30.82 24.33 6.50
CA ARG A 40 30.54 25.01 5.23
C ARG A 40 29.58 26.19 5.36
N LEU A 41 28.96 26.34 6.54
CA LEU A 41 28.06 27.46 6.84
C LEU A 41 28.87 28.78 6.98
N ASP A 42 28.32 29.84 6.41
CA ASP A 42 28.80 31.19 6.73
C ASP A 42 28.45 31.58 8.20
N TYR A 43 28.97 32.73 8.64
CA TYR A 43 28.74 33.17 10.01
C TYR A 43 27.26 33.33 10.38
N ALA A 44 26.46 33.95 9.49
CA ALA A 44 25.05 34.20 9.74
C ALA A 44 24.26 32.91 9.81
N GLN A 45 24.54 31.97 8.92
CA GLN A 45 23.92 30.63 8.89
C GLN A 45 24.28 29.83 10.15
N ARG A 46 25.53 29.90 10.63
CA ARG A 46 25.94 29.26 11.89
C ARG A 46 25.20 29.84 13.09
N GLN A 47 25.10 31.18 13.17
CA GLN A 47 24.35 31.82 14.25
C GLN A 47 22.87 31.38 14.25
N HIS A 48 22.22 31.31 13.10
CA HIS A 48 20.85 30.79 13.02
C HIS A 48 20.75 29.33 13.48
N ALA A 49 21.70 28.48 13.10
CA ALA A 49 21.76 27.10 13.55
C ALA A 49 21.98 27.02 15.09
N HIS A 50 22.87 27.84 15.66
CA HIS A 50 23.09 27.90 17.09
C HIS A 50 21.84 28.29 17.87
N VAL A 51 21.11 29.30 17.41
CA VAL A 51 19.84 29.71 18.02
C VAL A 51 18.83 28.54 18.01
N ARG A 52 18.74 27.83 16.90
CA ARG A 52 17.83 26.68 16.77
C ARG A 52 18.24 25.52 17.69
N PHE A 53 19.53 25.20 17.78
CA PHE A 53 20.06 24.20 18.69
C PHE A 53 19.85 24.57 20.16
N ALA A 54 20.11 25.82 20.51
CA ALA A 54 19.87 26.33 21.88
C ALA A 54 18.37 26.24 22.25
N ALA A 55 17.47 26.53 21.34
CA ALA A 55 16.05 26.36 21.57
C ALA A 55 15.67 24.88 21.81
N ALA A 56 16.29 23.93 21.09
CA ALA A 56 16.09 22.51 21.32
C ALA A 56 16.68 22.07 22.69
N GLU A 57 17.78 22.64 23.12
CA GLU A 57 18.34 22.42 24.47
C GLU A 57 17.41 22.96 25.54
N HIS A 58 16.89 24.17 25.37
CA HIS A 58 15.93 24.78 26.30
C HIS A 58 14.65 23.95 26.43
N ALA A 59 14.21 23.33 25.32
CA ALA A 59 13.11 22.35 25.33
C ALA A 59 13.47 21.03 26.06
N GLY A 60 14.70 20.84 26.50
CA GLY A 60 15.18 19.64 27.17
C GLY A 60 15.31 18.44 26.25
N ALA A 61 15.35 18.65 24.92
CA ALA A 61 15.43 17.61 23.92
C ALA A 61 16.87 17.13 23.68
N VAL A 62 17.83 18.05 23.75
CA VAL A 62 19.26 17.81 23.52
C VAL A 62 20.13 18.47 24.57
N LEU A 63 21.40 18.11 24.62
CA LEU A 63 22.45 18.77 25.38
C LEU A 63 23.54 19.23 24.41
N LEU A 64 23.88 20.53 24.46
CA LEU A 64 24.90 21.11 23.63
C LEU A 64 26.25 21.09 24.35
N ARG A 65 27.30 20.82 23.62
CA ARG A 65 28.67 20.99 24.09
C ARG A 65 29.43 21.90 23.15
N TRP A 66 29.88 23.03 23.67
CA TRP A 66 30.61 24.04 22.92
C TRP A 66 32.13 23.81 23.03
N ALA A 67 32.85 24.18 22.01
CA ALA A 67 34.32 24.15 22.06
C ALA A 67 34.86 25.02 23.17
N ARG A 68 36.02 24.68 23.69
CA ARG A 68 36.63 25.43 24.81
C ARG A 68 37.21 26.80 24.40
N GLN A 69 37.55 26.93 23.11
CA GLN A 69 38.16 28.13 22.53
C GLN A 69 37.23 28.78 21.52
N GLY A 70 37.30 30.09 21.27
CA GLY A 70 36.53 30.76 20.22
C GLY A 70 35.78 32.03 20.67
N GLY A 71 35.90 32.47 21.92
CA GLY A 71 35.23 33.70 22.40
C GLY A 71 33.72 33.66 22.24
N ASP A 72 33.12 34.74 21.70
CA ASP A 72 31.68 34.83 21.44
C ASP A 72 31.23 34.01 20.23
N ASP A 73 32.15 33.62 19.32
CA ASP A 73 31.88 32.78 18.15
C ASP A 73 32.35 31.33 18.40
N ARG A 74 32.14 30.83 19.59
CA ARG A 74 32.50 29.44 19.93
C ARG A 74 31.76 28.45 19.02
N PRO A 75 32.47 27.58 18.29
CA PRO A 75 31.83 26.56 17.50
C PRO A 75 31.21 25.48 18.40
N LEU A 76 30.16 24.86 17.90
CA LEU A 76 29.53 23.73 18.54
C LEU A 76 30.41 22.47 18.36
N ASP A 77 30.79 21.81 19.46
CA ASP A 77 31.57 20.56 19.46
C ASP A 77 30.65 19.38 19.17
N ARG A 78 29.57 19.27 19.90
CA ARG A 78 28.60 18.17 19.72
C ARG A 78 27.22 18.49 20.24
N ILE A 79 26.24 17.76 19.71
CA ILE A 79 24.87 17.71 20.21
C ILE A 79 24.60 16.28 20.68
N ARG A 80 24.17 16.11 21.92
CA ARG A 80 23.75 14.84 22.50
C ARG A 80 22.24 14.80 22.63
N LEU A 81 21.60 13.75 22.17
CA LEU A 81 20.18 13.51 22.38
C LEU A 81 19.93 13.18 23.86
N LEU A 82 18.96 13.85 24.47
CA LEU A 82 18.48 13.59 25.82
C LEU A 82 17.12 12.85 25.77
N ASP A 83 16.19 13.36 24.96
CA ASP A 83 14.82 12.87 24.91
C ASP A 83 14.27 12.90 23.48
N THR A 84 13.89 11.71 22.96
CA THR A 84 13.35 11.57 21.61
C THR A 84 11.95 12.16 21.47
N VAL A 85 11.11 12.09 22.52
CA VAL A 85 9.73 12.61 22.49
C VAL A 85 9.77 14.14 22.47
N LYS A 86 10.59 14.74 23.33
CA LYS A 86 10.77 16.20 23.35
C LYS A 86 11.39 16.71 22.06
N LEU A 87 12.33 15.96 21.45
CA LEU A 87 12.92 16.36 20.19
C LEU A 87 11.91 16.28 19.03
N ALA A 88 11.09 15.25 18.99
CA ALA A 88 10.01 15.12 18.02
C ALA A 88 8.99 16.28 18.16
N ALA A 89 8.56 16.58 19.38
CA ALA A 89 7.66 17.69 19.68
C ALA A 89 8.29 19.06 19.26
N PHE A 90 9.57 19.28 19.56
CA PHE A 90 10.31 20.48 19.15
C PHE A 90 10.36 20.66 17.63
N LEU A 91 10.52 19.56 16.90
CA LEU A 91 10.52 19.54 15.41
C LEU A 91 9.11 19.63 14.80
N GLY A 92 8.06 19.55 15.62
CA GLY A 92 6.68 19.46 15.13
C GLY A 92 6.37 18.14 14.40
N ILE A 93 7.11 17.08 14.71
CA ILE A 93 6.97 15.75 14.11
C ILE A 93 6.37 14.85 15.18
N ALA A 94 5.37 14.04 14.80
CA ALA A 94 4.86 13.03 15.71
C ALA A 94 5.98 12.03 16.09
N SER A 95 6.11 11.73 17.38
CA SER A 95 7.06 10.72 17.82
C SER A 95 6.63 9.33 17.28
N ARG A 96 7.62 8.48 17.10
CA ARG A 96 7.34 7.13 16.63
C ARG A 96 6.41 6.36 17.56
N SER A 97 6.57 6.50 18.87
CA SER A 97 5.66 5.85 19.82
C SER A 97 4.22 6.28 19.63
N GLU A 98 4.00 7.58 19.35
CA GLU A 98 2.66 8.10 19.05
C GLU A 98 2.12 7.58 17.71
N THR A 99 2.94 7.55 16.66
CA THR A 99 2.50 7.02 15.35
C THR A 99 2.19 5.53 15.41
N LEU A 100 3.00 4.74 16.11
CA LEU A 100 2.76 3.32 16.31
C LEU A 100 1.52 3.08 17.18
N GLN A 101 1.32 3.87 18.24
CA GLN A 101 0.14 3.77 19.08
C GLN A 101 -1.15 4.10 18.30
N LYS A 102 -1.12 5.15 17.47
CA LYS A 102 -2.23 5.48 16.58
C LYS A 102 -2.50 4.37 15.57
N ALA A 103 -1.47 3.83 14.93
CA ALA A 103 -1.59 2.71 14.01
C ALA A 103 -2.20 1.47 14.70
N ARG A 104 -1.72 1.14 15.90
CA ARG A 104 -2.26 0.03 16.70
C ARG A 104 -3.73 0.26 17.07
N ALA A 105 -4.10 1.47 17.50
CA ALA A 105 -5.49 1.81 17.81
C ALA A 105 -6.41 1.67 16.57
N THR A 106 -5.94 2.14 15.41
CA THR A 106 -6.68 2.02 14.14
C THR A 106 -6.91 0.56 13.73
N LEU A 107 -5.92 -0.31 13.94
CA LEU A 107 -5.95 -1.70 13.49
C LEU A 107 -6.44 -2.69 14.55
N THR A 108 -6.69 -2.24 15.79
CA THR A 108 -7.17 -3.09 16.88
C THR A 108 -8.42 -3.93 16.52
N PRO A 109 -9.44 -3.42 15.81
CA PRO A 109 -10.61 -4.21 15.45
C PRO A 109 -10.31 -5.47 14.63
N TRP A 110 -9.17 -5.51 13.95
CA TRP A 110 -8.80 -6.54 12.98
C TRP A 110 -7.81 -7.58 13.51
N LEU A 111 -7.26 -7.39 14.72
CA LEU A 111 -6.18 -8.22 15.28
C LEU A 111 -6.58 -9.69 15.44
N THR A 112 -7.83 -9.97 15.77
CA THR A 112 -8.32 -11.34 15.96
C THR A 112 -8.63 -12.05 14.66
N THR A 113 -9.10 -11.32 13.67
CA THR A 113 -9.55 -11.88 12.40
C THR A 113 -8.40 -12.03 11.40
N TYR A 114 -7.43 -11.12 11.44
CA TYR A 114 -6.35 -11.06 10.47
C TYR A 114 -4.97 -11.12 11.15
N PRO A 115 -4.37 -12.32 11.34
CA PRO A 115 -3.06 -12.47 11.99
C PRO A 115 -1.94 -11.63 11.32
N ARG A 116 -2.06 -11.38 10.00
CA ARG A 116 -1.14 -10.55 9.24
C ARG A 116 -1.03 -9.11 9.79
N VAL A 117 -2.07 -8.62 10.45
CA VAL A 117 -2.06 -7.29 11.09
C VAL A 117 -1.09 -7.27 12.28
N ILE A 118 -1.01 -8.35 13.05
CA ILE A 118 -0.06 -8.47 14.17
C ILE A 118 1.36 -8.43 13.63
N GLU A 119 1.66 -9.24 12.61
CA GLU A 119 2.99 -9.25 11.96
C GLU A 119 3.38 -7.86 11.41
N LEU A 120 2.42 -7.11 10.87
CA LEU A 120 2.64 -5.76 10.35
C LEU A 120 2.96 -4.78 11.48
N LEU A 121 2.22 -4.80 12.58
CA LEU A 121 2.48 -3.97 13.75
C LEU A 121 3.84 -4.28 14.37
N ASP A 122 4.20 -5.56 14.48
CA ASP A 122 5.51 -5.99 14.94
C ASP A 122 6.62 -5.51 14.00
N ALA A 123 6.42 -5.62 12.68
CA ALA A 123 7.38 -5.09 11.71
C ALA A 123 7.58 -3.59 11.89
N TRP A 124 6.51 -2.83 12.07
CA TRP A 124 6.58 -1.39 12.35
C TRP A 124 7.24 -1.09 13.68
N GLU A 125 7.03 -1.88 14.71
CA GLU A 125 7.71 -1.76 15.99
C GLU A 125 9.23 -1.89 15.85
N TYR A 126 9.69 -2.79 14.97
CA TYR A 126 11.11 -2.98 14.65
C TYR A 126 11.64 -2.11 13.50
N LEU A 127 10.99 -0.99 13.15
CA LEU A 127 11.39 -0.06 12.08
C LEU A 127 11.46 -0.69 10.68
N LYS A 128 10.82 -1.80 10.50
CA LYS A 128 10.66 -2.38 9.17
C LYS A 128 9.44 -1.76 8.50
N THR A 129 9.54 -1.48 7.22
CA THR A 129 8.44 -0.98 6.39
C THR A 129 8.15 -2.00 5.29
N PRO A 130 7.34 -3.04 5.57
CA PRO A 130 7.03 -4.05 4.57
C PRO A 130 6.51 -3.41 3.28
N ARG A 131 7.12 -3.72 2.15
CA ARG A 131 6.82 -3.12 0.83
C ARG A 131 6.82 -1.59 0.81
N GLY A 132 7.59 -0.95 1.71
CA GLY A 132 7.67 0.49 1.85
C GLY A 132 6.47 1.13 2.57
N LEU A 133 5.59 0.34 3.19
CA LEU A 133 4.45 0.82 3.95
C LEU A 133 4.82 0.97 5.43
N GLY A 134 4.77 2.18 5.96
CA GLY A 134 5.02 2.50 7.36
C GLY A 134 3.73 2.71 8.16
N THR A 135 3.87 3.18 9.40
CA THR A 135 2.74 3.42 10.33
C THR A 135 1.71 4.42 9.81
N GLU A 136 2.11 5.32 8.92
CA GLU A 136 1.26 6.27 8.23
C GLU A 136 0.23 5.61 7.32
N SER A 137 0.50 4.37 6.88
CA SER A 137 -0.40 3.58 6.05
C SER A 137 -1.53 2.90 6.84
N ALA A 138 -1.56 3.01 8.17
CA ALA A 138 -2.56 2.31 8.99
C ALA A 138 -4.02 2.58 8.60
N PRO A 139 -4.43 3.82 8.23
CA PRO A 139 -5.79 4.04 7.73
C PRO A 139 -6.08 3.29 6.42
N ASP A 140 -5.13 3.26 5.49
CA ASP A 140 -5.28 2.55 4.22
C ASP A 140 -5.30 1.03 4.43
N VAL A 141 -4.52 0.53 5.39
CA VAL A 141 -4.57 -0.89 5.81
C VAL A 141 -5.94 -1.23 6.40
N ALA A 142 -6.52 -0.35 7.23
CA ALA A 142 -7.86 -0.56 7.78
C ALA A 142 -8.94 -0.60 6.68
N ASP A 143 -8.86 0.30 5.71
CA ASP A 143 -9.76 0.27 4.55
C ASP A 143 -9.58 -0.99 3.70
N ALA A 144 -8.33 -1.45 3.51
CA ALA A 144 -8.05 -2.71 2.81
C ALA A 144 -8.64 -3.93 3.55
N LEU A 145 -8.56 -3.95 4.89
CA LEU A 145 -9.18 -4.98 5.72
C LEU A 145 -10.70 -4.94 5.62
N LEU A 146 -11.30 -3.76 5.56
CA LEU A 146 -12.74 -3.61 5.34
C LEU A 146 -13.17 -4.20 3.99
N VAL A 147 -12.36 -4.02 2.93
CA VAL A 147 -12.61 -4.65 1.62
C VAL A 147 -12.57 -6.17 1.75
N LEU A 148 -11.55 -6.73 2.41
CA LEU A 148 -11.41 -8.18 2.58
C LEU A 148 -12.56 -8.78 3.38
N ASP A 149 -12.98 -8.11 4.45
CA ASP A 149 -14.10 -8.54 5.29
C ASP A 149 -15.42 -8.54 4.51
N ALA A 150 -15.70 -7.46 3.77
CA ALA A 150 -16.90 -7.36 2.95
C ALA A 150 -16.95 -8.42 1.84
N LEU A 151 -15.82 -8.72 1.19
CA LEU A 151 -15.75 -9.78 0.17
C LEU A 151 -15.99 -11.18 0.75
N GLN A 152 -15.59 -11.43 1.99
CA GLN A 152 -15.90 -12.70 2.67
C GLN A 152 -17.40 -12.89 2.91
N GLN A 153 -18.13 -11.80 3.09
CA GLN A 153 -19.58 -11.84 3.31
C GLN A 153 -20.39 -12.05 2.02
N GLU A 154 -19.85 -11.63 0.87
CA GLU A 154 -20.51 -11.71 -0.45
C GLU A 154 -20.48 -13.11 -1.12
N GLN A 155 -20.10 -14.16 -0.37
CA GLN A 155 -20.18 -15.58 -0.77
C GLN A 155 -19.57 -15.95 -2.14
N GLY A 156 -18.50 -15.27 -2.56
CA GLY A 156 -17.71 -15.71 -3.72
C GLY A 156 -18.26 -15.28 -5.08
N GLU A 157 -19.23 -14.37 -5.13
CA GLU A 157 -19.61 -13.72 -6.38
C GLU A 157 -18.56 -12.69 -6.82
N ASP A 158 -18.23 -12.65 -8.13
CA ASP A 158 -17.33 -11.61 -8.63
C ASP A 158 -17.95 -10.24 -8.48
N GLN A 159 -17.23 -9.33 -7.90
CA GLN A 159 -17.67 -7.96 -7.67
C GLN A 159 -17.01 -6.99 -8.66
N ILE A 160 -17.80 -6.10 -9.26
CA ILE A 160 -17.26 -5.04 -10.11
C ILE A 160 -16.54 -4.04 -9.21
N VAL A 161 -15.21 -3.94 -9.33
CA VAL A 161 -14.33 -3.12 -8.48
C VAL A 161 -14.89 -1.74 -8.21
N ARG A 162 -15.32 -1.01 -9.26
CA ARG A 162 -15.81 0.37 -9.13
C ARG A 162 -17.16 0.47 -8.43
N VAL A 163 -18.04 -0.49 -8.64
CA VAL A 163 -19.35 -0.55 -7.99
C VAL A 163 -19.15 -0.87 -6.51
N PHE A 164 -18.35 -1.89 -6.23
CA PHE A 164 -18.03 -2.33 -4.87
C PHE A 164 -17.29 -1.24 -4.08
N SER A 165 -16.30 -0.57 -4.70
CA SER A 165 -15.58 0.55 -4.12
C SER A 165 -16.52 1.71 -3.76
N ARG A 166 -17.45 2.04 -4.66
CA ARG A 166 -18.44 3.09 -4.40
C ARG A 166 -19.41 2.72 -3.28
N HIS A 167 -19.77 1.46 -3.19
CA HIS A 167 -20.64 0.96 -2.12
C HIS A 167 -19.99 1.12 -0.74
N LEU A 168 -18.73 0.67 -0.61
CA LEU A 168 -18.00 0.70 0.67
C LEU A 168 -17.54 2.12 1.06
N PHE A 169 -16.99 2.88 0.12
CA PHE A 169 -16.26 4.12 0.41
C PHE A 169 -16.90 5.38 -0.16
N ARG A 170 -17.96 5.27 -0.96
CA ARG A 170 -18.52 6.35 -1.78
C ARG A 170 -17.51 6.96 -2.76
N ASP A 171 -16.41 6.26 -3.00
CA ASP A 171 -15.36 6.56 -3.95
C ASP A 171 -15.13 5.35 -4.85
N SER A 172 -15.36 5.50 -6.15
CA SER A 172 -15.24 4.40 -7.13
C SER A 172 -13.80 3.95 -7.39
N LYS A 173 -12.81 4.70 -6.94
CA LYS A 173 -11.37 4.42 -7.16
C LYS A 173 -10.62 4.01 -5.89
N ARG A 174 -11.28 4.02 -4.72
CA ARG A 174 -10.62 3.75 -3.45
C ARG A 174 -9.97 2.36 -3.42
N ILE A 175 -10.66 1.31 -3.86
CA ILE A 175 -10.12 -0.05 -3.91
C ILE A 175 -8.91 -0.13 -4.85
N GLU A 176 -8.94 0.54 -6.01
CA GLU A 176 -7.79 0.62 -6.91
C GLU A 176 -6.57 1.26 -6.22
N ALA A 177 -6.78 2.30 -5.40
CA ALA A 177 -5.71 2.94 -4.63
C ALA A 177 -5.17 2.04 -3.49
N LEU A 178 -5.96 1.08 -3.01
CA LEU A 178 -5.60 0.17 -1.92
C LEU A 178 -4.86 -1.10 -2.38
N VAL A 179 -4.65 -1.32 -3.68
CA VAL A 179 -4.04 -2.56 -4.23
C VAL A 179 -2.79 -2.99 -3.48
N ARG A 180 -1.86 -2.07 -3.19
CA ARG A 180 -0.61 -2.39 -2.48
C ARG A 180 -0.86 -2.90 -1.05
N HIS A 181 -1.87 -2.36 -0.39
CA HIS A 181 -2.26 -2.74 0.98
C HIS A 181 -2.96 -4.09 0.98
N ILE A 182 -3.87 -4.31 0.03
CA ILE A 182 -4.55 -5.60 -0.18
C ILE A 182 -3.52 -6.68 -0.52
N ASP A 183 -2.59 -6.39 -1.43
CA ASP A 183 -1.51 -7.31 -1.80
C ASP A 183 -0.63 -7.67 -0.59
N LEU A 184 -0.26 -6.70 0.25
CA LEU A 184 0.49 -6.94 1.48
C LEU A 184 -0.24 -7.88 2.44
N LEU A 185 -1.56 -7.66 2.63
CA LEU A 185 -2.38 -8.42 3.57
C LEU A 185 -2.68 -9.84 3.10
N THR A 186 -2.73 -10.06 1.78
CA THR A 186 -3.08 -11.35 1.15
C THR A 186 -1.87 -12.13 0.61
N ALA A 187 -0.66 -11.58 0.68
CA ALA A 187 0.56 -12.26 0.29
C ALA A 187 0.92 -13.37 1.29
N GLU A 188 1.59 -14.43 0.83
CA GLU A 188 2.08 -15.50 1.69
C GLU A 188 3.09 -14.98 2.73
N GLN A 189 3.98 -14.07 2.30
CA GLN A 189 4.99 -13.44 3.14
C GLN A 189 5.19 -11.98 2.76
N PHE A 190 5.63 -11.13 3.69
CA PHE A 190 5.96 -9.73 3.39
C PHE A 190 7.09 -9.56 2.37
N GLY A 191 7.99 -10.52 2.29
CA GLY A 191 9.11 -10.54 1.34
C GLY A 191 8.76 -11.06 -0.06
N SER A 192 7.55 -11.57 -0.28
CA SER A 192 7.11 -12.02 -1.60
C SER A 192 7.08 -10.86 -2.60
N HIS A 193 7.29 -11.15 -3.88
CA HIS A 193 7.17 -10.15 -4.93
C HIS A 193 5.78 -9.51 -4.93
N ALA A 194 5.73 -8.21 -5.19
CA ALA A 194 4.47 -7.52 -5.35
C ALA A 194 3.73 -8.04 -6.59
N ARG A 195 2.47 -8.45 -6.41
CA ARG A 195 1.61 -8.90 -7.51
C ARG A 195 1.06 -7.72 -8.30
N GLN A 196 0.74 -7.96 -9.56
CA GLN A 196 0.05 -6.97 -10.38
C GLN A 196 -1.41 -6.81 -9.93
N GLN A 197 -2.00 -5.66 -10.21
CA GLN A 197 -3.37 -5.36 -9.77
C GLN A 197 -4.38 -6.41 -10.23
N GLU A 198 -4.25 -6.87 -11.48
CA GLU A 198 -5.11 -7.87 -12.08
C GLU A 198 -5.05 -9.21 -11.34
N GLU A 199 -3.85 -9.60 -10.90
CA GLU A 199 -3.62 -10.81 -10.13
C GLU A 199 -4.22 -10.70 -8.71
N VAL A 200 -3.99 -9.56 -8.03
CA VAL A 200 -4.55 -9.31 -6.70
C VAL A 200 -6.07 -9.32 -6.75
N PHE A 201 -6.66 -8.65 -7.73
CA PHE A 201 -8.11 -8.57 -7.87
C PHE A 201 -8.72 -9.91 -8.29
N GLY A 202 -8.07 -10.62 -9.22
CA GLY A 202 -8.53 -11.93 -9.68
C GLY A 202 -8.61 -12.96 -8.55
N THR A 203 -7.64 -12.98 -7.63
CA THR A 203 -7.67 -13.88 -6.46
C THR A 203 -8.79 -13.55 -5.46
N LEU A 204 -9.38 -12.36 -5.55
CA LEU A 204 -10.43 -11.88 -4.65
C LEU A 204 -11.82 -11.84 -5.31
N GLY A 205 -11.95 -12.27 -6.57
CA GLY A 205 -13.20 -12.14 -7.33
C GLY A 205 -13.55 -10.68 -7.66
N LEU A 206 -12.57 -9.78 -7.67
CA LEU A 206 -12.76 -8.40 -8.08
C LEU A 206 -12.49 -8.25 -9.58
N VAL A 207 -13.48 -7.82 -10.34
CA VAL A 207 -13.40 -7.67 -11.80
C VAL A 207 -13.61 -6.20 -12.21
N LYS A 208 -12.91 -5.75 -13.25
CA LYS A 208 -13.13 -4.39 -13.78
C LYS A 208 -14.48 -4.28 -14.47
N GLU A 209 -14.79 -5.25 -15.30
CA GLU A 209 -16.03 -5.36 -16.04
C GLU A 209 -16.38 -6.84 -16.18
N PRO A 210 -17.65 -7.22 -16.07
CA PRO A 210 -18.06 -8.58 -16.37
C PRO A 210 -17.76 -8.84 -17.84
N GLN A 211 -16.93 -9.81 -18.13
CA GLN A 211 -16.67 -10.22 -19.51
C GLN A 211 -17.88 -11.01 -20.01
N PRO A 212 -18.48 -10.63 -21.15
CA PRO A 212 -19.52 -11.45 -21.76
C PRO A 212 -18.90 -12.75 -22.25
N PHE A 213 -19.61 -13.83 -22.05
CA PHE A 213 -19.33 -15.10 -22.70
C PHE A 213 -19.76 -15.00 -24.17
N LEU A 214 -18.80 -15.06 -25.10
CA LEU A 214 -19.06 -14.90 -26.52
C LEU A 214 -19.15 -16.25 -27.17
N MET A 215 -20.14 -16.39 -28.04
CA MET A 215 -20.37 -17.63 -28.80
C MET A 215 -20.72 -17.34 -30.26
N ALA A 216 -20.16 -18.15 -31.17
CA ALA A 216 -20.50 -18.12 -32.59
C ALA A 216 -20.81 -19.53 -33.06
N GLY A 217 -21.81 -19.66 -33.91
CA GLY A 217 -22.22 -20.96 -34.44
C GLY A 217 -23.73 -21.13 -34.51
N THR A 218 -24.20 -22.36 -34.31
CA THR A 218 -25.62 -22.71 -34.31
C THR A 218 -26.03 -23.28 -32.96
N GLY A 219 -27.34 -23.31 -32.70
CA GLY A 219 -27.91 -23.84 -31.48
C GLY A 219 -28.67 -22.79 -30.67
N HIS A 220 -29.08 -23.13 -29.47
CA HIS A 220 -29.85 -22.26 -28.57
C HIS A 220 -29.31 -22.35 -27.16
N LEU A 221 -29.20 -21.21 -26.51
CA LEU A 221 -28.95 -21.11 -25.09
C LEU A 221 -30.27 -21.00 -24.32
N THR A 222 -30.34 -21.66 -23.19
CA THR A 222 -31.40 -21.43 -22.20
C THR A 222 -30.77 -20.56 -21.10
N LEU A 223 -31.39 -19.41 -20.83
CA LEU A 223 -30.99 -18.53 -19.76
C LEU A 223 -31.86 -18.76 -18.53
N GLU A 224 -31.38 -18.36 -17.33
CA GLU A 224 -32.15 -18.45 -16.08
C GLU A 224 -33.54 -17.82 -16.17
N SER A 225 -33.70 -16.77 -16.96
CA SER A 225 -35.00 -16.13 -17.24
C SER A 225 -35.95 -17.01 -18.02
N SER A 226 -35.59 -18.28 -18.32
CA SER A 226 -36.32 -19.22 -19.18
C SER A 226 -36.50 -18.75 -20.63
N GLN A 227 -35.79 -17.70 -21.02
CA GLN A 227 -35.76 -17.23 -22.40
C GLN A 227 -34.72 -18.01 -23.22
N GLY A 228 -35.14 -18.54 -24.38
CA GLY A 228 -34.22 -19.11 -25.35
C GLY A 228 -33.50 -18.00 -26.12
N CYS A 229 -32.18 -18.09 -26.23
CA CYS A 229 -31.35 -17.19 -27.02
C CYS A 229 -30.68 -18.01 -28.15
N PRO A 230 -30.98 -17.75 -29.43
CA PRO A 230 -30.30 -18.46 -30.52
C PRO A 230 -28.83 -18.01 -30.58
N VAL A 231 -27.92 -18.98 -30.73
CA VAL A 231 -26.54 -18.71 -31.09
C VAL A 231 -26.51 -18.25 -32.56
N ALA A 232 -25.85 -17.15 -32.86
CA ALA A 232 -25.89 -16.53 -34.18
C ALA A 232 -24.51 -16.10 -34.66
N LYS A 233 -24.38 -15.87 -35.96
CA LYS A 233 -23.21 -15.24 -36.60
C LYS A 233 -23.37 -13.73 -36.65
N PRO A 234 -22.27 -12.96 -36.55
CA PRO A 234 -20.90 -13.44 -36.35
C PRO A 234 -20.67 -14.00 -34.95
N PHE A 235 -21.37 -13.54 -33.93
CA PHE A 235 -21.38 -14.06 -32.57
C PHE A 235 -22.49 -13.40 -31.74
N ILE A 236 -22.79 -14.00 -30.61
CA ILE A 236 -23.61 -13.41 -29.54
C ILE A 236 -22.76 -13.28 -28.26
N GLY A 237 -23.11 -12.33 -27.40
CA GLY A 237 -22.54 -12.18 -26.07
C GLY A 237 -23.64 -12.30 -25.03
N VAL A 238 -23.41 -13.14 -24.02
CA VAL A 238 -24.32 -13.35 -22.89
C VAL A 238 -23.56 -13.33 -21.59
N SER A 239 -24.22 -13.05 -20.47
CA SER A 239 -23.63 -13.27 -19.17
C SER A 239 -23.49 -14.77 -18.94
N GLY A 240 -22.26 -15.29 -18.84
CA GLY A 240 -21.99 -16.72 -18.66
C GLY A 240 -22.65 -17.29 -17.40
N ARG A 241 -22.86 -16.51 -16.37
CA ARG A 241 -23.53 -16.92 -15.13
C ARG A 241 -24.99 -17.28 -15.31
N HIS A 242 -25.66 -16.65 -16.27
CA HIS A 242 -27.08 -16.84 -16.51
C HIS A 242 -27.37 -17.90 -17.59
N VAL A 243 -26.33 -18.57 -18.13
CA VAL A 243 -26.49 -19.67 -19.06
C VAL A 243 -26.74 -20.97 -18.31
N VAL A 244 -27.91 -21.52 -18.44
CA VAL A 244 -28.33 -22.79 -17.80
C VAL A 244 -28.03 -23.99 -18.66
N ALA A 245 -28.28 -23.89 -19.98
CA ALA A 245 -28.08 -24.98 -20.91
C ALA A 245 -27.80 -24.48 -22.32
N TYR A 246 -27.16 -25.36 -23.11
CA TYR A 246 -27.02 -25.22 -24.54
C TYR A 246 -27.70 -26.42 -25.23
N ALA A 247 -28.52 -26.13 -26.21
CA ALA A 247 -29.17 -27.13 -27.08
C ALA A 247 -28.65 -26.99 -28.50
N GLY A 248 -27.95 -28.02 -28.98
CA GLY A 248 -27.36 -28.11 -30.30
C GLY A 248 -26.49 -29.35 -30.43
N THR A 249 -26.16 -29.70 -31.68
CA THR A 249 -25.28 -30.83 -32.00
C THR A 249 -24.14 -30.37 -32.91
N PRO A 250 -23.21 -29.53 -32.38
CA PRO A 250 -22.11 -29.08 -33.20
C PRO A 250 -21.18 -30.23 -33.54
N ALA A 251 -20.70 -30.30 -34.79
CA ALA A 251 -19.73 -31.31 -35.21
C ALA A 251 -18.35 -31.12 -34.55
N TRP A 252 -18.05 -29.88 -34.12
CA TRP A 252 -16.82 -29.53 -33.39
C TRP A 252 -17.08 -28.32 -32.48
N VAL A 253 -16.25 -28.20 -31.44
CA VAL A 253 -16.24 -27.04 -30.54
C VAL A 253 -14.81 -26.52 -30.48
N LEU A 254 -14.64 -25.19 -30.63
CA LEU A 254 -13.37 -24.49 -30.55
C LEU A 254 -13.42 -23.42 -29.45
N SER A 255 -12.57 -23.55 -28.43
CA SER A 255 -12.39 -22.54 -27.41
C SER A 255 -11.18 -21.67 -27.74
N ILE A 256 -11.34 -20.36 -27.69
CA ILE A 256 -10.31 -19.37 -28.03
C ILE A 256 -10.13 -18.39 -26.87
N GLU A 257 -8.92 -18.24 -26.34
CA GLU A 257 -8.61 -17.33 -25.25
C GLU A 257 -8.30 -15.89 -25.70
N ASN A 258 -7.97 -15.70 -26.96
CA ASN A 258 -7.64 -14.39 -27.51
C ASN A 258 -8.82 -13.78 -28.27
N LEU A 259 -9.32 -12.63 -27.82
CA LEU A 259 -10.50 -11.97 -28.38
C LEU A 259 -10.34 -11.62 -29.87
N THR A 260 -9.16 -11.16 -30.29
CA THR A 260 -8.90 -10.87 -31.71
C THR A 260 -8.98 -12.13 -32.57
N THR A 261 -8.42 -13.23 -32.08
CA THR A 261 -8.48 -14.53 -32.75
C THR A 261 -9.93 -15.07 -32.79
N PHE A 262 -10.69 -14.88 -31.70
CA PHE A 262 -12.12 -15.23 -31.69
C PHE A 262 -12.90 -14.46 -32.77
N HIS A 263 -12.71 -13.14 -32.86
CA HIS A 263 -13.36 -12.33 -33.89
C HIS A 263 -13.00 -12.77 -35.31
N GLN A 264 -11.74 -13.10 -35.57
CA GLN A 264 -11.32 -13.62 -36.86
C GLN A 264 -11.94 -14.99 -37.13
N ALA A 265 -11.90 -15.89 -36.16
CA ALA A 265 -12.47 -17.23 -36.29
C ALA A 265 -14.00 -17.20 -36.54
N SER A 266 -14.72 -16.34 -35.80
CA SER A 266 -16.18 -16.21 -35.92
C SER A 266 -16.63 -15.66 -37.28
N GLN A 267 -15.75 -14.95 -38.00
CA GLN A 267 -16.02 -14.40 -39.34
C GLN A 267 -15.62 -15.35 -40.48
N HIS A 268 -14.53 -16.12 -40.28
CA HIS A 268 -13.92 -16.88 -41.37
C HIS A 268 -14.11 -18.38 -41.28
N LEU A 269 -14.38 -18.94 -40.09
CA LEU A 269 -14.68 -20.37 -39.98
C LEU A 269 -16.15 -20.64 -40.30
N ASP A 270 -16.40 -21.82 -40.90
CA ASP A 270 -17.75 -22.27 -41.12
C ASP A 270 -18.38 -22.74 -39.80
N ALA A 271 -18.97 -21.78 -39.11
CA ALA A 271 -19.63 -22.02 -37.85
C ALA A 271 -21.04 -22.64 -38.00
N ASP A 272 -21.50 -22.97 -39.25
CA ASP A 272 -22.77 -23.67 -39.43
C ASP A 272 -22.67 -25.14 -38.98
N ALA A 273 -21.47 -25.70 -38.98
CA ALA A 273 -21.22 -27.05 -38.48
C ALA A 273 -20.62 -27.09 -37.06
N GLY A 274 -20.20 -25.96 -36.50
CA GLY A 274 -19.45 -25.92 -35.27
C GLY A 274 -19.91 -24.86 -34.26
N LEU A 275 -19.20 -24.83 -33.14
CA LEU A 275 -19.39 -23.86 -32.06
C LEU A 275 -18.03 -23.27 -31.67
N ILE A 276 -17.92 -21.93 -31.65
CA ILE A 276 -16.75 -21.20 -31.26
C ILE A 276 -17.08 -20.47 -29.95
N LEU A 277 -16.22 -20.59 -28.95
CA LEU A 277 -16.38 -20.04 -27.61
C LEU A 277 -15.22 -19.12 -27.30
N TYR A 278 -15.49 -18.02 -26.57
CA TYR A 278 -14.49 -17.10 -25.98
C TYR A 278 -14.82 -16.85 -24.53
#